data_d3ec50822f8250881a40f1e4c08fc29c
#
_entry.id   d3ec50822f8250881a40f1e4c08fc29c
#
_cell.length_a   1.000
_cell.length_b   1.000
_cell.length_c   1.000
_cell.angle_alpha   90.00
_cell.angle_beta   90.00
_cell.angle_gamma   90.00
#
_symmetry.space_group_name_H-M   'P 1'
#
loop_
_entity.id
_entity.type
_entity.pdbx_description
1 polymer ?
#
loop_
_entity_poly.entity_id
_entity_poly.type
_entity_poly.pdbx_seq_one_letter_code
_entity_poly.pdbx_strand_id
1 'polypeptide(L)'
;VQVVARKRQPEIDADDKAMIGGLLREVRRSAGYRSAETAARASGCPASRQTIYAYERGGLVPSLAQFLELVEFYVLGASPSPATGRKADADLRALGVAAVTRALTLPAYHVVRANELIERMQPDLGRSRGRVRP
;
A
#
# COMPACT_ATOMS: atom_id res chain seq x y z
N VAL A 1 34.29 0.14 -2.43
CA VAL A 1 33.88 0.21 -2.39
C VAL A 1 32.80 0.37 -2.43
N GLN A 2 32.65 0.54 -2.52
CA GLN A 2 31.90 0.71 -2.51
C GLN A 2 30.84 0.52 -2.43
N VAL A 3 30.67 0.21 -2.48
CA VAL A 3 29.82 -0.26 -2.48
C VAL A 3 28.88 0.07 -1.79
N VAL A 4 29.15 0.31 -1.18
CA VAL A 4 28.44 0.59 -0.36
C VAL A 4 27.65 1.50 -0.53
N ALA A 5 28.07 2.09 -0.99
CA ALA A 5 27.43 3.12 -1.16
C ALA A 5 26.08 2.99 -1.50
N ARG A 6 25.83 2.19 -1.97
CA ARG A 6 24.63 2.14 -2.32
C ARG A 6 23.82 2.09 -1.31
N LYS A 7 23.63 2.73 -0.73
CA LYS A 7 22.92 2.67 0.19
C LYS A 7 21.74 2.76 -0.06
N ARG A 8 21.21 2.61 0.23
CA ARG A 8 20.15 2.47 -0.10
C ARG A 8 19.13 2.69 0.76
N GLN A 9 17.96 2.52 0.41
CA GLN A 9 16.85 2.64 1.22
C GLN A 9 16.78 1.59 2.24
N PRO A 10 16.25 1.81 3.42
CA PRO A 10 16.06 0.75 4.40
C PRO A 10 15.23 -0.35 3.81
N GLU A 11 15.68 -1.57 3.99
CA GLU A 11 14.94 -2.69 3.49
C GLU A 11 13.88 -3.09 4.47
N ILE A 12 12.78 -3.59 3.98
CA ILE A 12 11.73 -4.13 4.82
C ILE A 12 12.08 -5.57 5.09
N ASP A 13 12.23 -5.92 6.36
CA ASP A 13 12.65 -7.27 6.70
C ASP A 13 11.46 -8.24 6.61
N ALA A 14 11.75 -9.52 6.82
CA ALA A 14 10.74 -10.57 6.63
C ALA A 14 9.54 -10.39 7.53
N ASP A 15 9.77 -9.95 8.77
CA ASP A 15 8.66 -9.77 9.70
C ASP A 15 7.76 -8.63 9.25
N ASP A 16 8.35 -7.56 8.75
CA ASP A 16 7.58 -6.43 8.28
C ASP A 16 6.82 -6.77 7.02
N LYS A 17 7.43 -7.57 6.12
CA LYS A 17 6.74 -8.01 4.93
C LYS A 17 5.53 -8.85 5.31
N ALA A 18 5.69 -9.73 6.28
CA ALA A 18 4.57 -10.56 6.73
C ALA A 18 3.49 -9.72 7.38
N MET A 19 3.88 -8.70 8.11
CA MET A 19 2.92 -7.81 8.73
C MET A 19 2.10 -7.08 7.67
N ILE A 20 2.77 -6.51 6.68
CA ILE A 20 2.07 -5.80 5.62
C ILE A 20 1.12 -6.73 4.89
N GLY A 21 1.59 -7.92 4.54
CA GLY A 21 0.75 -8.89 3.86
C GLY A 21 -0.45 -9.29 4.69
N GLY A 22 -0.25 -9.47 5.99
CA GLY A 22 -1.34 -9.82 6.89
C GLY A 22 -2.38 -8.72 7.00
N LEU A 23 -1.93 -7.46 7.06
CA LEU A 23 -2.84 -6.34 7.12
C LEU A 23 -3.71 -6.28 5.86
N LEU A 24 -3.09 -6.45 4.70
CA LEU A 24 -3.84 -6.40 3.44
C LEU A 24 -4.83 -7.56 3.34
N ARG A 25 -4.41 -8.74 3.78
CA ARG A 25 -5.30 -9.89 3.75
C ARG A 25 -6.50 -9.68 4.68
N GLU A 26 -6.25 -9.14 5.85
CA GLU A 26 -7.32 -8.93 6.80
C GLU A 26 -8.33 -7.91 6.30
N VAL A 27 -7.85 -6.81 5.72
CA VAL A 27 -8.75 -5.81 5.17
C VAL A 27 -9.52 -6.39 3.99
N ARG A 28 -8.84 -7.16 3.12
CA ARG A 28 -9.50 -7.79 1.98
C ARG A 28 -10.64 -8.69 2.43
N ARG A 29 -10.37 -9.53 3.41
CA ARG A 29 -11.39 -10.46 3.88
C ARG A 29 -12.55 -9.74 4.54
N SER A 30 -12.25 -8.72 5.31
CA SER A 30 -13.30 -7.95 5.96
C SER A 30 -14.15 -7.18 4.96
N ALA A 31 -13.58 -6.86 3.80
CA ALA A 31 -14.33 -6.21 2.74
C ALA A 31 -15.22 -7.19 1.96
N GLY A 32 -15.10 -8.47 2.26
CA GLY A 32 -15.96 -9.47 1.63
C GLY A 32 -15.32 -10.24 0.50
N TYR A 33 -14.06 -9.97 0.20
CA TYR A 33 -13.39 -10.69 -0.87
C TYR A 33 -12.66 -11.90 -0.30
N ARG A 34 -13.15 -13.09 -0.66
CA ARG A 34 -12.61 -14.29 -0.10
C ARG A 34 -11.22 -14.64 -0.56
N SER A 35 -10.84 -14.20 -1.72
CA SER A 35 -9.54 -14.54 -2.28
C SER A 35 -8.98 -13.37 -3.04
N ALA A 36 -7.69 -13.46 -3.36
CA ALA A 36 -7.07 -12.42 -4.20
C ALA A 36 -7.76 -12.34 -5.55
N GLU A 37 -8.20 -13.48 -6.04
CA GLU A 37 -8.86 -13.52 -7.33
C GLU A 37 -10.19 -12.78 -7.32
N THR A 38 -11.00 -12.98 -6.29
CA THR A 38 -12.27 -12.29 -6.21
C THR A 38 -12.08 -10.78 -6.09
N ALA A 39 -11.05 -10.37 -5.33
CA ALA A 39 -10.75 -8.96 -5.21
C ALA A 39 -10.31 -8.38 -6.54
N ALA A 40 -9.43 -9.11 -7.25
CA ALA A 40 -8.89 -8.60 -8.50
C ALA A 40 -9.94 -8.47 -9.58
N ARG A 41 -10.99 -9.29 -9.50
CA ARG A 41 -12.06 -9.21 -10.49
C ARG A 41 -13.00 -8.07 -10.24
N ALA A 42 -13.00 -7.49 -9.07
CA ALA A 42 -13.92 -6.43 -8.76
C ALA A 42 -13.56 -5.18 -9.55
N SER A 43 -14.58 -4.45 -9.94
CA SER A 43 -14.40 -3.26 -10.74
C SER A 43 -13.58 -2.24 -9.97
N GLY A 44 -12.57 -1.69 -10.59
CA GLY A 44 -11.75 -0.66 -9.97
C GLY A 44 -10.61 -1.17 -9.13
N CYS A 45 -10.39 -2.48 -9.09
CA CYS A 45 -9.29 -2.99 -8.28
C CYS A 45 -7.96 -2.52 -8.86
N PRO A 46 -7.08 -1.94 -8.03
CA PRO A 46 -5.84 -1.37 -8.53
C PRO A 46 -4.71 -2.37 -8.72
N ALA A 47 -4.94 -3.66 -8.45
CA ALA A 47 -3.87 -4.64 -8.54
C ALA A 47 -4.39 -5.94 -9.12
N SER A 48 -3.50 -6.69 -9.76
CA SER A 48 -3.84 -7.98 -10.32
C SER A 48 -3.90 -9.04 -9.23
N ARG A 49 -4.48 -10.19 -9.57
CA ARG A 49 -4.54 -11.31 -8.66
C ARG A 49 -3.15 -11.73 -8.19
N GLN A 50 -2.21 -11.80 -9.11
CA GLN A 50 -0.86 -12.21 -8.77
C GLN A 50 -0.20 -11.23 -7.83
N THR A 51 -0.43 -9.94 -8.07
CA THR A 51 0.16 -8.92 -7.23
C THR A 51 -0.41 -8.96 -5.83
N ILE A 52 -1.73 -9.07 -5.71
CA ILE A 52 -2.36 -9.16 -4.39
C ILE A 52 -1.84 -10.38 -3.64
N TYR A 53 -1.80 -11.50 -4.31
CA TYR A 53 -1.32 -12.73 -3.69
C TYR A 53 0.12 -12.59 -3.24
N ALA A 54 0.96 -11.98 -4.07
CA ALA A 54 2.37 -11.80 -3.71
C ALA A 54 2.53 -10.88 -2.51
N TYR A 55 1.73 -9.83 -2.42
CA TYR A 55 1.76 -8.95 -1.25
C TYR A 55 1.38 -9.73 0.00
N GLU A 56 0.32 -10.52 -0.08
CA GLU A 56 -0.23 -11.16 1.11
C GLU A 56 0.69 -12.24 1.66
N ARG A 57 1.45 -12.88 0.81
CA ARG A 57 2.37 -13.90 1.30
C ARG A 57 3.77 -13.38 1.53
N GLY A 58 3.97 -12.07 1.40
CA GLY A 58 5.26 -11.48 1.70
C GLY A 58 6.30 -11.62 0.62
N GLY A 59 5.90 -12.03 -0.59
CA GLY A 59 6.84 -12.16 -1.68
C GLY A 59 7.13 -10.86 -2.40
N LEU A 60 6.29 -9.87 -2.20
CA LEU A 60 6.45 -8.57 -2.84
C LEU A 60 5.93 -7.53 -1.88
N VAL A 61 6.60 -6.40 -1.78
CA VAL A 61 6.19 -5.34 -0.86
C VAL A 61 5.62 -4.19 -1.67
N PRO A 62 4.39 -3.77 -1.39
CA PRO A 62 3.85 -2.62 -2.10
C PRO A 62 4.54 -1.35 -1.67
N SER A 63 4.61 -0.37 -2.55
CA SER A 63 5.00 0.96 -2.14
C SER A 63 3.91 1.51 -1.21
N LEU A 64 4.22 2.59 -0.51
CA LEU A 64 3.19 3.19 0.36
C LEU A 64 1.99 3.60 -0.48
N ALA A 65 2.21 4.18 -1.65
CA ALA A 65 1.10 4.59 -2.49
C ALA A 65 0.25 3.40 -2.91
N GLN A 66 0.88 2.30 -3.28
CA GLN A 66 0.15 1.11 -3.69
C GLN A 66 -0.61 0.50 -2.52
N PHE A 67 0.00 0.50 -1.34
CA PHE A 67 -0.66 0.00 -0.15
C PHE A 67 -1.93 0.83 0.13
N LEU A 68 -1.81 2.15 0.08
CA LEU A 68 -2.93 3.01 0.34
C LEU A 68 -4.04 2.86 -0.70
N GLU A 69 -3.66 2.70 -1.96
CA GLU A 69 -4.65 2.51 -3.02
C GLU A 69 -5.45 1.23 -2.81
N LEU A 70 -4.77 0.19 -2.40
CA LEU A 70 -5.44 -1.07 -2.22
C LEU A 70 -6.35 -1.04 -1.00
N VAL A 71 -5.89 -0.44 0.10
CA VAL A 71 -6.74 -0.29 1.29
C VAL A 71 -7.95 0.57 0.95
N GLU A 72 -7.73 1.65 0.22
CA GLU A 72 -8.84 2.51 -0.18
C GLU A 72 -9.86 1.74 -1.00
N PHE A 73 -9.39 0.93 -1.94
CA PHE A 73 -10.28 0.11 -2.74
C PHE A 73 -11.09 -0.84 -1.87
N TYR A 74 -10.43 -1.52 -0.94
CA TYR A 74 -11.14 -2.48 -0.08
C TYR A 74 -12.16 -1.80 0.82
N VAL A 75 -11.80 -0.66 1.37
CA VAL A 75 -12.65 -0.03 2.38
C VAL A 75 -13.73 0.84 1.76
N LEU A 76 -13.36 1.65 0.81
CA LEU A 76 -14.29 2.63 0.25
C LEU A 76 -14.94 2.17 -1.03
N GLY A 77 -14.30 1.25 -1.74
CA GLY A 77 -14.85 0.73 -2.98
C GLY A 77 -15.82 -0.40 -2.79
N ALA A 78 -15.86 -0.99 -1.59
CA ALA A 78 -16.75 -2.11 -1.36
C ALA A 78 -18.18 -1.64 -1.32
N SER A 79 -19.06 -2.37 -2.01
CA SER A 79 -20.47 -2.05 -1.95
C SER A 79 -21.02 -2.56 -0.63
N PRO A 80 -21.69 -1.72 0.12
CA PRO A 80 -22.24 -2.20 1.36
C PRO A 80 -23.32 -3.21 1.07
N SER A 81 -23.27 -4.31 1.80
CA SER A 81 -24.31 -5.29 1.68
C SER A 81 -25.45 -4.86 2.59
N PRO A 82 -26.66 -4.85 2.10
CA PRO A 82 -27.79 -4.48 2.97
C PRO A 82 -27.89 -5.36 4.17
N ALA A 83 -27.43 -6.62 4.06
CA ALA A 83 -27.53 -7.54 5.16
C ALA A 83 -26.52 -7.26 6.26
N THR A 84 -25.38 -6.69 5.93
CA THR A 84 -24.36 -6.45 6.94
C THR A 84 -24.53 -5.10 7.61
N GLY A 85 -25.12 -4.15 6.93
CA GLY A 85 -25.50 -2.91 7.55
C GLY A 85 -24.37 -1.99 7.91
N ARG A 86 -24.71 -0.99 8.71
CA ARG A 86 -23.77 0.06 9.05
C ARG A 86 -22.67 -0.35 9.96
N LYS A 87 -22.94 -1.32 10.81
CA LYS A 87 -21.94 -1.73 11.76
C LYS A 87 -20.76 -2.37 11.06
N ALA A 88 -21.02 -3.23 10.09
CA ALA A 88 -19.93 -3.86 9.34
C ALA A 88 -19.14 -2.82 8.56
N ASP A 89 -19.82 -1.81 8.06
CA ASP A 89 -19.18 -0.73 7.35
C ASP A 89 -18.25 0.06 8.25
N ALA A 90 -18.73 0.39 9.44
CA ALA A 90 -17.93 1.12 10.41
C ALA A 90 -16.74 0.28 10.86
N ASP A 91 -16.95 -1.03 11.05
CA ASP A 91 -15.86 -1.92 11.43
C ASP A 91 -14.80 -2.01 10.34
N LEU A 92 -15.22 -2.06 9.09
CA LEU A 92 -14.30 -2.11 7.99
C LEU A 92 -13.47 -0.84 7.90
N ARG A 93 -14.09 0.31 8.10
CA ARG A 93 -13.35 1.57 8.08
C ARG A 93 -12.36 1.64 9.22
N ALA A 94 -12.76 1.20 10.40
CA ALA A 94 -11.86 1.19 11.54
C ALA A 94 -10.67 0.28 11.28
N LEU A 95 -10.91 -0.86 10.66
CA LEU A 95 -9.84 -1.78 10.32
C LEU A 95 -8.90 -1.16 9.30
N GLY A 96 -9.44 -0.45 8.32
CA GLY A 96 -8.62 0.23 7.34
C GLY A 96 -7.74 1.29 7.97
N VAL A 97 -8.29 2.08 8.87
CA VAL A 97 -7.52 3.09 9.58
C VAL A 97 -6.40 2.43 10.38
N ALA A 98 -6.72 1.35 11.06
CA ALA A 98 -5.72 0.65 11.86
C ALA A 98 -4.62 0.09 10.98
N ALA A 99 -4.97 -0.45 9.82
CA ALA A 99 -3.99 -1.02 8.91
C ALA A 99 -3.03 0.05 8.40
N VAL A 100 -3.57 1.20 7.99
CA VAL A 100 -2.74 2.29 7.50
C VAL A 100 -1.85 2.81 8.62
N THR A 101 -2.42 2.99 9.80
CA THR A 101 -1.66 3.50 10.92
C THR A 101 -0.50 2.57 11.25
N ARG A 102 -0.76 1.25 11.24
CA ARG A 102 0.27 0.29 11.54
C ARG A 102 1.36 0.30 10.48
N ALA A 103 0.98 0.37 9.20
CA ALA A 103 1.96 0.40 8.13
C ALA A 103 2.85 1.62 8.22
N LEU A 104 2.30 2.75 8.65
CA LEU A 104 3.08 3.97 8.75
C LEU A 104 4.09 3.94 9.88
N THR A 105 4.08 2.93 10.72
CA THR A 105 5.13 2.79 11.72
C THR A 105 6.41 2.25 11.12
N LEU A 106 6.38 1.75 9.89
CA LEU A 106 7.57 1.17 9.28
C LEU A 106 8.50 2.25 8.77
N PRO A 107 9.77 2.22 9.17
CA PRO A 107 10.71 3.26 8.71
C PRO A 107 10.82 3.33 7.19
N ALA A 108 10.74 2.20 6.51
CA ALA A 108 10.85 2.20 5.06
C ALA A 108 9.76 3.02 4.39
N TYR A 109 8.54 2.99 4.96
CA TYR A 109 7.46 3.79 4.40
C TYR A 109 7.63 5.26 4.72
N HIS A 110 8.24 5.58 5.85
CA HIS A 110 8.53 6.98 6.13
C HIS A 110 9.52 7.54 5.13
N VAL A 111 10.52 6.76 4.78
CA VAL A 111 11.52 7.22 3.82
C VAL A 111 10.87 7.45 2.47
N VAL A 112 10.04 6.52 2.02
CA VAL A 112 9.38 6.66 0.74
C VAL A 112 8.50 7.90 0.72
N ARG A 113 7.75 8.11 1.80
CA ARG A 113 6.87 9.25 1.85
C ARG A 113 7.65 10.55 1.85
N ALA A 114 8.76 10.60 2.57
CA ALA A 114 9.57 11.80 2.61
C ALA A 114 10.14 12.11 1.23
N ASN A 115 10.60 11.09 0.53
CA ASN A 115 11.13 11.29 -0.81
C ASN A 115 10.07 11.79 -1.77
N GLU A 116 8.89 11.21 -1.69
CA GLU A 116 7.79 11.66 -2.53
C GLU A 116 7.42 13.10 -2.26
N LEU A 117 7.43 13.46 -1.00
CA LEU A 117 7.11 14.82 -0.64
C LEU A 117 8.15 15.78 -1.16
N ILE A 118 9.42 15.42 -1.02
CA ILE A 118 10.50 16.24 -1.53
C ILE A 118 10.36 16.44 -3.03
N GLU A 119 10.05 15.38 -3.74
CA GLU A 119 9.88 15.49 -5.18
C GLU A 119 8.73 16.41 -5.55
N ARG A 120 7.66 16.33 -4.81
CA ARG A 120 6.53 17.20 -5.10
C ARG A 120 6.83 18.66 -4.80
N MET A 121 7.67 18.91 -3.81
CA MET A 121 8.01 20.27 -3.48
C MET A 121 9.06 20.86 -4.40
N GLN A 122 9.80 20.03 -5.10
CA GLN A 122 10.88 20.48 -5.96
C GLN A 122 10.81 19.90 -7.36
N PRO A 123 9.65 19.77 -7.97
CA PRO A 123 9.57 19.16 -9.29
C PRO A 123 10.25 20.02 -10.35
N ASP A 124 10.13 21.33 -10.23
CA ASP A 124 10.71 22.22 -11.21
C ASP A 124 12.20 22.27 -11.10
N LEU A 125 12.70 22.12 -9.89
CA LEU A 125 14.13 22.12 -9.70
C LEU A 125 14.77 20.97 -10.45
N GLY A 126 14.17 19.80 -10.39
CA GLY A 126 14.68 18.67 -11.11
C GLY A 126 14.65 18.88 -12.61
N ARG A 127 13.55 19.46 -13.10
CA ARG A 127 13.45 19.71 -14.50
C ARG A 127 14.42 20.76 -14.95
N SER A 128 14.57 21.80 -14.17
CA SER A 128 15.50 22.82 -14.51
C SER A 128 16.89 22.30 -14.65
N ARG A 129 17.27 21.42 -13.76
CA ARG A 129 18.57 20.86 -13.87
C ARG A 129 18.73 20.14 -15.16
N GLY A 130 17.75 19.42 -15.57
CA GLY A 130 17.80 18.69 -16.78
C GLY A 130 17.90 19.55 -17.99
N ARG A 131 17.28 20.77 -17.96
CA ARG A 131 17.33 21.52 -19.13
C ARG A 131 18.37 22.52 -19.11
N VAL A 132 18.77 22.94 -18.06
CA VAL A 132 19.69 23.98 -18.03
C VAL A 132 20.92 23.74 -18.67
N ARG A 133 21.21 22.77 -18.91
CA ARG A 133 22.34 22.56 -19.43
C ARG A 133 22.35 22.79 -20.68
N PRO A 134 22.44 23.42 -21.18
CA PRO A 134 22.51 23.56 -22.56
C PRO A 134 23.84 23.17 -22.95
#